data_389cf6052ef3a6195a44106ab060d3f6
#
_entry.id   389cf6052ef3a6195a44106ab060d3f6
#
_cell.length_a   1.000
_cell.length_b   1.000
_cell.length_c   1.000
_cell.angle_alpha   90.00
_cell.angle_beta   90.00
_cell.angle_gamma   90.00
#
_symmetry.space_group_name_H-M   'P 1'
#
loop_
_entity.id
_entity.type
_entity.pdbx_description
1 polymer ?
#
loop_
_entity_poly.entity_id
_entity_poly.type
_entity_poly.pdbx_seq_one_letter_code
_entity_poly.pdbx_strand_id
1 'polypeptide(L)'
;RGRSLVPLLENPEQVSAIWPDRKLFVHRARWNDGRWSKSTREQEKYKGCAVRSQRWRLVHNTELYDISADPSQKNNVAAQHPEVVKEMSTAYDTWWDTLTPYLQNEDLPWVEPGEYHMQKRYRAQLKEKGIPDWAPDYSLIETAQKGAQAN
;
A
#
# COMPACT_ATOMS: atom_id res chain seq x y z
N ARG A 1 0.73 -11.68 -1.20
CA ARG A 1 1.83 -12.19 -2.04
C ARG A 1 1.52 -11.90 -3.49
N GLY A 2 2.51 -11.44 -4.28
CA GLY A 2 2.36 -11.22 -5.70
C GLY A 2 2.17 -12.53 -6.49
N ARG A 3 1.58 -12.42 -7.68
CA ARG A 3 1.49 -13.51 -8.67
C ARG A 3 2.23 -13.09 -9.93
N SER A 4 2.84 -14.05 -10.62
CA SER A 4 3.42 -13.81 -11.94
C SER A 4 2.33 -13.43 -12.95
N LEU A 5 2.58 -12.42 -13.77
CA LEU A 5 1.69 -12.04 -14.88
C LEU A 5 1.95 -12.83 -16.15
N VAL A 6 3.01 -13.63 -16.21
CA VAL A 6 3.40 -14.42 -17.40
C VAL A 6 2.23 -15.24 -17.94
N PRO A 7 1.44 -16.00 -17.13
CA PRO A 7 0.31 -16.76 -17.65
C PRO A 7 -0.76 -15.92 -18.36
N LEU A 8 -0.95 -14.66 -17.93
CA LEU A 8 -1.90 -13.73 -18.57
C LEU A 8 -1.37 -13.22 -19.90
N LEU A 9 -0.05 -13.04 -20.03
CA LEU A 9 0.59 -12.59 -21.26
C LEU A 9 0.61 -13.71 -22.32
N GLU A 10 0.79 -14.95 -21.87
CA GLU A 10 0.83 -16.13 -22.76
C GLU A 10 -0.57 -16.56 -23.23
N ASN A 11 -1.61 -16.38 -22.38
CA ASN A 11 -2.98 -16.85 -22.66
C ASN A 11 -4.02 -15.79 -22.28
N PRO A 12 -4.07 -14.64 -22.96
CA PRO A 12 -4.94 -13.52 -22.59
C PRO A 12 -6.45 -13.85 -22.65
N GLU A 13 -6.87 -14.79 -23.50
CA GLU A 13 -8.26 -15.25 -23.60
C GLU A 13 -8.71 -16.12 -22.42
N GLN A 14 -7.79 -16.65 -21.61
CA GLN A 14 -8.09 -17.50 -20.47
C GLN A 14 -8.00 -16.74 -19.13
N VAL A 15 -8.07 -15.41 -19.16
CA VAL A 15 -7.88 -14.55 -18.00
C VAL A 15 -8.73 -14.97 -16.79
N SER A 16 -10.02 -15.26 -17.00
CA SER A 16 -10.93 -15.63 -15.90
C SER A 16 -10.56 -16.94 -15.22
N ALA A 17 -10.00 -17.91 -15.95
CA ALA A 17 -9.56 -19.19 -15.41
C ALA A 17 -8.20 -19.10 -14.73
N ILE A 18 -7.28 -18.34 -15.33
CA ILE A 18 -5.91 -18.19 -14.85
C ILE A 18 -5.82 -17.20 -13.68
N TRP A 19 -6.69 -16.16 -13.71
CA TRP A 19 -6.68 -15.08 -12.75
C TRP A 19 -8.04 -14.92 -12.06
N PRO A 20 -8.36 -15.80 -11.10
CA PRO A 20 -9.61 -15.71 -10.35
C PRO A 20 -9.70 -14.39 -9.61
N ASP A 21 -10.94 -13.95 -9.34
CA ASP A 21 -11.18 -12.76 -8.53
C ASP A 21 -10.47 -12.89 -7.19
N ARG A 22 -9.84 -11.80 -6.78
CA ARG A 22 -9.13 -11.70 -5.50
C ARG A 22 -9.45 -10.39 -4.80
N LYS A 23 -9.41 -10.42 -3.49
CA LYS A 23 -9.54 -9.20 -2.70
C LYS A 23 -8.20 -8.51 -2.54
N LEU A 24 -8.16 -7.23 -2.83
CA LEU A 24 -7.02 -6.33 -2.58
C LEU A 24 -7.39 -5.46 -1.39
N PHE A 25 -6.47 -5.36 -0.44
CA PHE A 25 -6.66 -4.61 0.79
C PHE A 25 -5.78 -3.36 0.77
N VAL A 26 -6.38 -2.23 1.13
CA VAL A 26 -5.71 -0.95 1.27
C VAL A 26 -6.04 -0.39 2.64
N HIS A 27 -5.03 0.12 3.32
CA HIS A 27 -5.19 0.81 4.59
C HIS A 27 -4.25 2.02 4.63
N ARG A 28 -4.73 3.13 5.21
CA ARG A 28 -3.90 4.30 5.42
C ARG A 28 -2.79 3.97 6.43
N ALA A 29 -1.53 4.09 5.99
CA ALA A 29 -0.37 3.69 6.78
C ALA A 29 -0.01 4.65 7.93
N ARG A 30 -0.56 5.87 7.94
CA ARG A 30 -0.27 6.86 8.99
C ARG A 30 -1.44 6.97 9.95
N TRP A 31 -1.18 6.63 11.18
CA TRP A 31 -2.05 6.88 12.33
C TRP A 31 -1.64 8.19 13.01
N ASN A 32 -2.46 8.62 13.96
CA ASN A 32 -2.05 9.73 14.80
C ASN A 32 -0.88 9.27 15.70
N ASP A 33 0.27 9.91 15.54
CA ASP A 33 1.55 9.52 16.11
C ASP A 33 1.74 9.94 17.59
N GLY A 34 0.69 10.44 18.20
CA GLY A 34 0.72 10.88 19.61
C GLY A 34 1.19 12.31 19.83
N ARG A 35 1.49 13.08 18.78
CA ARG A 35 1.81 14.51 18.93
C ARG A 35 0.66 15.30 19.55
N TRP A 36 -0.57 14.97 19.15
CA TRP A 36 -1.80 15.61 19.63
C TRP A 36 -2.68 14.63 20.40
N SER A 37 -2.84 13.42 19.91
CA SER A 37 -3.48 12.29 20.57
C SER A 37 -3.03 11.00 19.90
N LYS A 38 -2.67 9.99 20.70
CA LYS A 38 -2.23 8.68 20.17
C LYS A 38 -3.46 7.86 19.79
N SER A 39 -3.52 7.39 18.55
CA SER A 39 -4.55 6.44 18.11
C SER A 39 -4.06 5.01 18.28
N THR A 40 -4.95 4.11 18.74
CA THR A 40 -4.65 2.68 18.82
C THR A 40 -4.99 1.96 17.52
N ARG A 41 -4.49 0.72 17.37
CA ARG A 41 -4.82 -0.16 16.24
C ARG A 41 -6.32 -0.35 16.07
N GLU A 42 -7.00 -0.55 17.18
CA GLU A 42 -8.45 -0.79 17.22
C GLU A 42 -9.22 0.44 16.73
N GLN A 43 -8.78 1.63 17.11
CA GLN A 43 -9.37 2.89 16.68
C GLN A 43 -9.14 3.17 15.19
N GLU A 44 -8.04 2.68 14.61
CA GLU A 44 -7.67 2.93 13.23
C GLU A 44 -8.09 1.81 12.26
N LYS A 45 -8.49 0.63 12.77
CA LYS A 45 -8.77 -0.58 11.99
C LYS A 45 -9.58 -0.32 10.72
N TYR A 46 -10.63 0.47 10.79
CA TYR A 46 -11.49 0.75 9.64
C TYR A 46 -11.35 2.17 9.06
N LYS A 47 -10.47 3.00 9.64
CA LYS A 47 -10.26 4.34 9.13
C LYS A 47 -9.31 4.36 7.93
N GLY A 48 -9.77 4.94 6.82
CA GLY A 48 -8.96 5.03 5.61
C GLY A 48 -8.65 3.66 5.01
N CYS A 49 -9.53 2.67 5.20
CA CYS A 49 -9.40 1.35 4.61
C CYS A 49 -10.31 1.17 3.38
N ALA A 50 -9.91 0.28 2.49
CA ALA A 50 -10.75 -0.21 1.41
C ALA A 50 -10.40 -1.66 1.09
N VAL A 51 -11.44 -2.42 0.73
CA VAL A 51 -11.33 -3.75 0.14
C VAL A 51 -11.84 -3.67 -1.29
N ARG A 52 -11.11 -4.20 -2.24
CA ARG A 52 -11.47 -4.21 -3.66
C ARG A 52 -11.42 -5.61 -4.22
N SER A 53 -12.49 -6.00 -4.93
CA SER A 53 -12.55 -7.12 -5.85
C SER A 53 -12.61 -6.64 -7.31
N GLN A 54 -12.88 -7.50 -8.28
CA GLN A 54 -13.10 -7.09 -9.67
C GLN A 54 -14.33 -6.18 -9.80
N ARG A 55 -15.42 -6.51 -9.10
CA ARG A 55 -16.70 -5.80 -9.18
C ARG A 55 -16.92 -4.80 -8.06
N TRP A 56 -16.54 -5.15 -6.83
CA TRP A 56 -16.94 -4.42 -5.63
C TRP A 56 -15.79 -3.65 -4.99
N ARG A 57 -16.11 -2.51 -4.40
CA ARG A 57 -15.23 -1.79 -3.49
C ARG A 57 -15.96 -1.42 -2.21
N LEU A 58 -15.50 -1.97 -1.09
CA LEU A 58 -15.94 -1.60 0.25
C LEU A 58 -14.98 -0.57 0.83
N VAL A 59 -15.51 0.59 1.26
CA VAL A 59 -14.74 1.71 1.82
C VAL A 59 -15.16 1.93 3.27
N HIS A 60 -14.18 2.15 4.15
CA HIS A 60 -14.38 2.37 5.59
C HIS A 60 -15.24 1.30 6.28
N ASN A 61 -15.36 0.12 5.68
CA ASN A 61 -16.21 -0.97 6.14
C ASN A 61 -17.73 -0.66 6.19
N THR A 62 -18.17 0.41 5.56
CA THR A 62 -19.55 0.92 5.61
C THR A 62 -20.13 1.26 4.25
N GLU A 63 -19.32 1.63 3.28
CA GLU A 63 -19.77 2.08 1.97
C GLU A 63 -19.38 1.05 0.90
N LEU A 64 -20.37 0.53 0.17
CA LEU A 64 -20.15 -0.43 -0.92
C LEU A 64 -20.45 0.21 -2.27
N TYR A 65 -19.54 0.00 -3.24
CA TYR A 65 -19.68 0.50 -4.60
C TYR A 65 -19.52 -0.63 -5.62
N ASP A 66 -20.42 -0.68 -6.60
CA ASP A 66 -20.28 -1.54 -7.79
C ASP A 66 -19.42 -0.81 -8.82
N ILE A 67 -18.11 -1.01 -8.76
CA ILE A 67 -17.16 -0.29 -9.63
C ILE A 67 -17.23 -0.71 -11.10
N SER A 68 -17.93 -1.78 -11.43
CA SER A 68 -18.20 -2.18 -12.81
C SER A 68 -19.34 -1.35 -13.42
N ALA A 69 -20.37 -1.08 -12.65
CA ALA A 69 -21.53 -0.28 -13.07
C ALA A 69 -21.34 1.22 -12.79
N ASP A 70 -20.69 1.56 -11.68
CA ASP A 70 -20.42 2.93 -11.22
C ASP A 70 -18.92 3.14 -10.92
N PRO A 71 -18.07 3.29 -11.94
CA PRO A 71 -16.63 3.54 -11.75
C PRO A 71 -16.34 4.82 -10.96
N SER A 72 -17.26 5.77 -10.97
CA SER A 72 -17.14 7.05 -10.27
C SER A 72 -17.52 6.98 -8.80
N GLN A 73 -18.06 5.84 -8.33
CA GLN A 73 -18.42 5.58 -6.93
C GLN A 73 -19.36 6.66 -6.35
N LYS A 74 -20.38 7.01 -7.10
CA LYS A 74 -21.39 8.01 -6.70
C LYS A 74 -22.52 7.41 -5.87
N ASN A 75 -22.82 6.10 -6.06
CA ASN A 75 -23.97 5.44 -5.47
C ASN A 75 -23.49 4.39 -4.46
N ASN A 76 -23.68 4.66 -3.18
CA ASN A 76 -23.47 3.65 -2.14
C ASN A 76 -24.59 2.63 -2.15
N VAL A 77 -24.28 1.38 -2.42
CA VAL A 77 -25.23 0.26 -2.51
C VAL A 77 -25.11 -0.72 -1.34
N ALA A 78 -24.47 -0.34 -0.25
CA ALA A 78 -24.25 -1.21 0.91
C ALA A 78 -25.55 -1.79 1.50
N ALA A 79 -26.60 -0.98 1.56
CA ALA A 79 -27.92 -1.41 2.06
C ALA A 79 -28.61 -2.44 1.15
N GLN A 80 -28.26 -2.46 -0.15
CA GLN A 80 -28.84 -3.36 -1.16
C GLN A 80 -28.10 -4.70 -1.22
N HIS A 81 -26.83 -4.74 -0.77
CA HIS A 81 -25.96 -5.90 -0.82
C HIS A 81 -25.26 -6.19 0.52
N PRO A 82 -26.04 -6.41 1.61
CA PRO A 82 -25.46 -6.63 2.94
C PRO A 82 -24.60 -7.89 3.02
N GLU A 83 -24.89 -8.91 2.19
CA GLU A 83 -24.10 -10.13 2.09
C GLU A 83 -22.68 -9.85 1.55
N VAL A 84 -22.57 -8.98 0.55
CA VAL A 84 -21.27 -8.57 -0.02
C VAL A 84 -20.47 -7.75 1.00
N VAL A 85 -21.13 -6.82 1.68
CA VAL A 85 -20.50 -6.05 2.77
C VAL A 85 -19.94 -7.00 3.83
N LYS A 86 -20.74 -7.98 4.28
CA LYS A 86 -20.31 -8.96 5.29
C LYS A 86 -19.11 -9.80 4.80
N GLU A 87 -19.17 -10.29 3.56
CA GLU A 87 -18.09 -11.08 2.98
C GLU A 87 -16.77 -10.28 2.92
N MET A 88 -16.84 -9.04 2.42
CA MET A 88 -15.65 -8.18 2.27
C MET A 88 -15.13 -7.71 3.62
N SER A 89 -15.99 -7.42 4.58
CA SER A 89 -15.62 -7.09 5.97
C SER A 89 -14.89 -8.25 6.64
N THR A 90 -15.44 -9.47 6.53
CA THR A 90 -14.80 -10.67 7.09
C THR A 90 -13.42 -10.92 6.48
N ALA A 91 -13.29 -10.72 5.16
CA ALA A 91 -12.01 -10.85 4.49
C ALA A 91 -11.01 -9.79 4.95
N TYR A 92 -11.48 -8.55 5.19
CA TYR A 92 -10.64 -7.48 5.74
C TYR A 92 -10.19 -7.80 7.16
N ASP A 93 -11.07 -8.29 8.02
CA ASP A 93 -10.76 -8.65 9.40
C ASP A 93 -9.69 -9.75 9.44
N THR A 94 -9.86 -10.80 8.64
CA THR A 94 -8.86 -11.86 8.52
C THR A 94 -7.51 -11.33 8.07
N TRP A 95 -7.49 -10.44 7.08
CA TRP A 95 -6.26 -9.81 6.62
C TRP A 95 -5.63 -8.93 7.70
N TRP A 96 -6.43 -8.11 8.39
CA TRP A 96 -5.97 -7.25 9.49
C TRP A 96 -5.30 -8.05 10.61
N ASP A 97 -5.89 -9.18 10.99
CA ASP A 97 -5.33 -10.06 12.01
C ASP A 97 -3.95 -10.61 11.61
N THR A 98 -3.71 -10.83 10.31
CA THR A 98 -2.37 -11.23 9.83
C THR A 98 -1.32 -10.12 9.97
N LEU A 99 -1.74 -8.84 10.01
CA LEU A 99 -0.84 -7.70 10.18
C LEU A 99 -0.56 -7.38 11.64
N THR A 100 -1.47 -7.74 12.54
CA THR A 100 -1.40 -7.39 13.97
C THR A 100 -0.04 -7.67 14.61
N PRO A 101 0.65 -8.81 14.35
CA PRO A 101 1.97 -9.08 14.92
C PRO A 101 3.06 -8.09 14.46
N TYR A 102 2.85 -7.42 13.32
CA TYR A 102 3.82 -6.49 12.73
C TYR A 102 3.51 -5.02 13.04
N LEU A 103 2.35 -4.72 13.62
CA LEU A 103 1.89 -3.38 13.97
C LEU A 103 2.24 -3.03 15.43
N GLN A 104 3.43 -3.45 15.92
CA GLN A 104 3.81 -3.34 17.32
C GLN A 104 4.60 -2.08 17.68
N ASN A 105 4.76 -1.14 16.76
CA ASN A 105 5.54 0.08 16.98
C ASN A 105 4.76 1.22 17.65
N GLU A 106 3.59 0.93 18.21
CA GLU A 106 2.73 1.94 18.84
C GLU A 106 3.36 2.60 20.07
N ASP A 107 4.30 1.91 20.72
CA ASP A 107 4.95 2.37 21.94
C ASP A 107 6.32 3.02 21.68
N LEU A 108 6.75 3.11 20.43
CA LEU A 108 7.98 3.83 20.12
C LEU A 108 7.80 5.31 20.45
N PRO A 109 8.75 5.90 21.19
CA PRO A 109 8.71 7.32 21.50
C PRO A 109 8.76 8.13 20.22
N TRP A 110 8.00 9.22 20.19
CA TRP A 110 8.09 10.20 19.13
C TRP A 110 9.52 10.74 19.04
N VAL A 111 10.10 10.69 17.85
CA VAL A 111 11.39 11.31 17.58
C VAL A 111 11.15 12.66 16.90
N GLU A 112 11.60 13.74 17.51
CA GLU A 112 11.44 15.08 16.96
C GLU A 112 12.08 15.21 15.57
N PRO A 113 11.44 15.94 14.63
CA PRO A 113 12.02 16.19 13.32
C PRO A 113 13.43 16.79 13.43
N GLY A 114 14.39 16.19 12.76
CA GLY A 114 15.81 16.56 12.83
C GLY A 114 16.64 15.69 13.78
N GLU A 115 16.00 14.83 14.56
CA GLU A 115 16.68 13.86 15.42
C GLU A 115 16.90 12.50 14.72
N TYR A 116 16.24 12.25 13.59
CA TYR A 116 16.46 11.05 12.80
C TYR A 116 17.93 10.89 12.39
N HIS A 117 18.45 9.68 12.53
CA HIS A 117 19.86 9.38 12.25
C HIS A 117 20.33 9.88 10.88
N MET A 118 19.53 9.68 9.83
CA MET A 118 19.87 10.15 8.49
C MET A 118 19.88 11.67 8.39
N GLN A 119 19.01 12.38 9.08
CA GLN A 119 19.01 13.84 9.11
C GLN A 119 20.20 14.39 9.89
N LYS A 120 20.56 13.78 11.01
CA LYS A 120 21.78 14.14 11.76
C LYS A 120 23.01 13.98 10.87
N ARG A 121 23.12 12.85 10.17
CA ARG A 121 24.21 12.57 9.24
C ARG A 121 24.25 13.58 8.11
N TYR A 122 23.11 13.86 7.47
CA TYR A 122 23.00 14.86 6.41
C TYR A 122 23.45 16.25 6.88
N ARG A 123 23.00 16.71 8.04
CA ARG A 123 23.39 18.01 8.61
C ARG A 123 24.88 18.07 8.94
N ALA A 124 25.46 17.00 9.46
CA ALA A 124 26.89 16.92 9.71
C ALA A 124 27.68 17.03 8.40
N GLN A 125 27.29 16.30 7.37
CA GLN A 125 27.91 16.35 6.05
C GLN A 125 27.78 17.74 5.41
N LEU A 126 26.60 18.35 5.49
CA LEU A 126 26.35 19.69 4.96
C LEU A 126 27.25 20.73 5.64
N LYS A 127 27.44 20.64 6.95
CA LYS A 127 28.29 21.54 7.72
C LYS A 127 29.78 21.37 7.39
N GLU A 128 30.20 20.14 7.16
CA GLU A 128 31.63 19.79 6.92
C GLU A 128 32.05 20.03 5.47
N LYS A 129 31.24 19.62 4.51
CA LYS A 129 31.61 19.55 3.08
C LYS A 129 30.71 20.37 2.16
N GLY A 130 29.65 20.98 2.69
CA GLY A 130 28.61 21.58 1.86
C GLY A 130 27.78 20.54 1.10
N ILE A 131 27.01 20.99 0.12
CA ILE A 131 26.29 20.12 -0.82
C ILE A 131 27.27 19.85 -1.97
N PRO A 132 27.71 18.60 -2.19
CA PRO A 132 28.59 18.27 -3.30
C PRO A 132 27.85 18.51 -4.62
N ASP A 133 28.58 18.97 -5.63
CA ASP A 133 28.04 19.04 -6.98
C ASP A 133 27.62 17.64 -7.44
N TRP A 134 26.49 17.58 -8.13
CA TRP A 134 26.02 16.35 -8.71
C TRP A 134 26.92 15.96 -9.91
N ALA A 135 27.77 14.99 -9.72
CA ALA A 135 28.63 14.43 -10.75
C ALA A 135 28.41 12.89 -10.81
N PRO A 136 27.33 12.44 -11.45
CA PRO A 136 27.05 11.01 -11.52
C PRO A 136 28.10 10.30 -12.40
N ASP A 137 28.60 9.17 -11.92
CA ASP A 137 29.45 8.29 -12.70
C ASP A 137 28.56 7.40 -13.60
N TYR A 138 28.52 7.71 -14.88
CA TYR A 138 27.78 6.96 -15.88
C TYR A 138 28.54 5.75 -16.45
N SER A 139 29.77 5.52 -16.06
CA SER A 139 30.61 4.43 -16.60
C SER A 139 29.98 3.05 -16.37
N LEU A 140 29.29 2.86 -15.23
CA LEU A 140 28.59 1.61 -14.92
C LEU A 140 27.41 1.35 -15.84
N ILE A 141 26.71 2.40 -16.29
CA ILE A 141 25.55 2.28 -17.21
C ILE A 141 26.05 1.92 -18.61
N GLU A 142 27.11 2.55 -19.09
CA GLU A 142 27.71 2.25 -20.39
C GLU A 142 28.25 0.81 -20.44
N THR A 143 28.86 0.34 -19.37
CA THR A 143 29.36 -1.04 -19.27
C THR A 143 28.21 -2.06 -19.33
N ALA A 144 27.10 -1.80 -18.65
CA ALA A 144 25.92 -2.66 -18.67
C ALA A 144 25.26 -2.70 -20.06
N GLN A 145 25.19 -1.57 -20.77
CA GLN A 145 24.65 -1.50 -22.12
C GLN A 145 25.51 -2.23 -23.16
N LYS A 146 26.83 -2.14 -23.06
CA LYS A 146 27.76 -2.87 -23.94
C LYS A 146 27.70 -4.38 -23.70
N GLY A 147 27.53 -4.82 -22.46
CA GLY A 147 27.35 -6.24 -22.11
C GLY A 147 26.02 -6.83 -22.63
N ALA A 148 24.95 -6.05 -22.69
CA ALA A 148 23.65 -6.47 -23.20
C ALA A 148 23.59 -6.55 -24.74
N GLN A 149 24.48 -5.84 -25.47
CA GLN A 149 24.57 -5.91 -26.94
C GLN A 149 25.53 -7.00 -27.46
N ALA A 150 26.26 -7.66 -26.57
CA ALA A 150 27.25 -8.69 -26.93
C ALA A 150 26.71 -10.14 -26.75
N ASN A 151 25.47 -10.31 -26.36
CA ASN A 151 24.73 -11.57 -26.26
C ASN A 151 23.54 -11.55 -27.23
#